data_2a2331dca4d068703fe19d408782be83
#
_entry.id   2a2331dca4d068703fe19d408782be83
#
_cell.length_a   1.000
_cell.length_b   1.000
_cell.length_c   1.000
_cell.angle_alpha   90.00
_cell.angle_beta   90.00
_cell.angle_gamma   90.00
#
_symmetry.space_group_name_H-M   'P 1'
#
loop_
_entity.id
_entity.type
_entity.pdbx_description
1 polymer ?
#
loop_
_entity_poly.entity_id
_entity_poly.type
_entity_poly.pdbx_seq_one_letter_code
_entity_poly.pdbx_strand_id
1 'polypeptide(L)'
;SQVDWGGHSNSAAYIKGEMESLSDLVEMCLNYQRENPNVLVVLTADHECGGVAVDDGENGNLDIQFTTSHHTANFVPIWASGPGADFFNAMIDNTMIGKQLIKYVKNQ
;
A
#
# COMPACT_ATOMS: atom_id res chain seq x y z
N SER A 1 7.94 7.42 -1.99
CA SER A 1 7.23 7.75 -0.76
C SER A 1 8.14 7.60 0.45
N GLN A 2 7.70 8.11 1.63
CA GLN A 2 8.51 8.11 2.86
C GLN A 2 8.74 6.67 3.39
N VAL A 3 7.79 5.76 3.20
CA VAL A 3 7.92 4.33 3.57
C VAL A 3 9.10 3.69 2.84
N ASP A 4 9.28 3.99 1.57
CA ASP A 4 10.40 3.53 0.75
C ASP A 4 11.77 3.93 1.34
N TRP A 5 11.90 5.17 1.81
CA TRP A 5 13.12 5.62 2.48
C TRP A 5 13.39 4.88 3.79
N GLY A 6 12.34 4.49 4.52
CA GLY A 6 12.46 3.63 5.69
C GLY A 6 13.02 2.25 5.33
N GLY A 7 12.58 1.68 4.20
CA GLY A 7 13.10 0.43 3.63
C GLY A 7 14.58 0.54 3.24
N HIS A 8 14.95 1.56 2.47
CA HIS A 8 16.34 1.83 2.10
C HIS A 8 17.28 2.02 3.30
N SER A 9 16.76 2.63 4.37
CA SER A 9 17.52 2.87 5.61
C SER A 9 17.59 1.64 6.52
N ASN A 10 16.86 0.57 6.21
CA ASN A 10 16.68 -0.60 7.05
C ASN A 10 16.29 -0.21 8.50
N SER A 11 15.37 0.76 8.62
CA SER A 11 14.96 1.34 9.89
C SER A 11 13.54 0.95 10.25
N ALA A 12 13.39 -0.01 11.18
CA ALA A 12 12.09 -0.43 11.69
C ALA A 12 11.28 0.72 12.29
N ALA A 13 11.92 1.62 13.05
CA ALA A 13 11.25 2.78 13.63
C ALA A 13 10.74 3.76 12.56
N TYR A 14 11.52 3.96 11.49
CA TYR A 14 11.13 4.83 10.39
C TYR A 14 9.92 4.22 9.64
N ILE A 15 10.01 2.94 9.24
CA ILE A 15 8.88 2.26 8.57
C ILE A 15 7.63 2.32 9.43
N LYS A 16 7.72 2.04 10.73
CA LYS A 16 6.59 2.08 11.64
C LYS A 16 5.92 3.45 11.65
N GLY A 17 6.68 4.54 11.82
CA GLY A 17 6.13 5.90 11.83
C GLY A 17 5.47 6.30 10.51
N GLU A 18 6.07 5.94 9.37
CA GLU A 18 5.50 6.22 8.05
C GLU A 18 4.24 5.37 7.77
N MET A 19 4.20 4.13 8.24
CA MET A 19 3.01 3.28 8.12
C MET A 19 1.86 3.77 9.01
N GLU A 20 2.14 4.31 10.19
CA GLU A 20 1.14 4.98 11.02
C GLU A 20 0.54 6.19 10.29
N SER A 21 1.39 7.06 9.73
CA SER A 21 0.96 8.21 8.93
C SER A 21 0.16 7.81 7.67
N LEU A 22 0.56 6.71 7.01
CA LEU A 22 -0.17 6.16 5.87
C LEU A 22 -1.55 5.64 6.30
N SER A 23 -1.64 4.99 7.46
CA SER A 23 -2.91 4.49 8.02
C SER A 23 -3.90 5.64 8.25
N ASP A 24 -3.44 6.75 8.84
CA ASP A 24 -4.28 7.94 9.05
C ASP A 24 -4.78 8.53 7.72
N LEU A 25 -3.92 8.60 6.71
CA LEU A 25 -4.29 9.06 5.37
C LEU A 25 -5.34 8.14 4.73
N VAL A 26 -5.17 6.82 4.85
CA VAL A 26 -6.11 5.84 4.32
C VAL A 26 -7.47 5.98 5.00
N GLU A 27 -7.51 6.14 6.32
CA GLU A 27 -8.75 6.37 7.05
C GLU A 27 -9.47 7.64 6.56
N MET A 28 -8.74 8.73 6.36
CA MET A 28 -9.29 9.97 5.81
C MET A 28 -9.87 9.76 4.40
N CYS A 29 -9.18 9.03 3.53
CA CYS A 29 -9.67 8.72 2.18
C CYS A 29 -10.92 7.85 2.21
N LEU A 30 -10.99 6.85 3.10
CA LEU A 30 -12.17 6.00 3.25
C LEU A 30 -13.37 6.75 3.84
N ASN A 31 -13.14 7.68 4.77
CA ASN A 31 -14.19 8.55 5.29
C ASN A 31 -14.76 9.45 4.18
N TYR A 32 -13.88 10.06 3.38
CA TYR A 32 -14.30 10.84 2.21
C TYR A 32 -15.11 9.99 1.21
N GLN A 33 -14.67 8.75 0.94
CA GLN A 33 -15.37 7.84 0.04
C GLN A 33 -16.77 7.47 0.55
N ARG A 34 -16.95 7.28 1.87
CA ARG A 34 -18.27 7.00 2.47
C ARG A 34 -19.26 8.13 2.26
N GLU A 35 -18.80 9.37 2.32
CA GLU A 35 -19.62 10.57 2.07
C GLU A 35 -19.83 10.83 0.57
N ASN A 36 -18.98 10.26 -0.28
CA ASN A 36 -18.98 10.43 -1.73
C ASN A 36 -19.02 9.06 -2.45
N PRO A 37 -20.20 8.42 -2.55
CA PRO A 37 -20.32 7.04 -3.01
C PRO A 37 -19.87 6.78 -4.46
N ASN A 38 -19.64 7.83 -5.25
CA ASN A 38 -19.10 7.74 -6.61
C ASN A 38 -17.55 7.76 -6.66
N VAL A 39 -16.87 7.85 -5.51
CA VAL A 39 -15.41 7.86 -5.42
C VAL A 39 -14.89 6.43 -5.29
N LEU A 40 -13.92 6.08 -6.11
CA LEU A 40 -13.11 4.87 -5.98
C LEU A 40 -11.79 5.24 -5.30
N VAL A 41 -11.47 4.58 -4.20
CA VAL A 41 -10.16 4.66 -3.53
C VAL A 41 -9.39 3.41 -3.86
N VAL A 42 -8.14 3.56 -4.33
CA VAL A 42 -7.21 2.44 -4.58
C VAL A 42 -5.92 2.74 -3.86
N LEU A 43 -5.45 1.79 -3.06
CA LEU A 43 -4.17 1.84 -2.34
C LEU A 43 -3.28 0.70 -2.83
N THR A 44 -2.07 1.04 -3.25
CA THR A 44 -1.03 0.06 -3.61
C THR A 44 0.35 0.72 -3.48
N ALA A 45 1.39 -0.07 -3.64
CA ALA A 45 2.76 0.43 -3.82
C ALA A 45 3.23 0.16 -5.25
N ASP A 46 4.22 0.91 -5.69
CA ASP A 46 4.90 0.72 -6.97
C ASP A 46 5.91 -0.44 -6.92
N HIS A 47 6.51 -0.72 -5.75
CA HIS A 47 7.41 -1.85 -5.46
C HIS A 47 7.54 -2.08 -3.96
N GLU A 48 8.19 -3.16 -3.58
CA GLU A 48 8.68 -3.44 -2.24
C GLU A 48 10.09 -2.85 -2.05
N CYS A 49 10.44 -2.46 -0.83
CA CYS A 49 11.76 -1.93 -0.47
C CYS A 49 12.22 -2.47 0.89
N GLY A 50 13.50 -2.90 0.93
CA GLY A 50 14.14 -3.40 2.13
C GLY A 50 14.12 -4.92 2.30
N GLY A 51 13.33 -5.64 1.50
CA GLY A 51 13.11 -7.07 1.69
C GLY A 51 12.57 -7.34 3.09
N VAL A 52 11.53 -6.60 3.48
CA VAL A 52 11.01 -6.54 4.85
C VAL A 52 10.30 -7.84 5.22
N ALA A 53 10.70 -8.41 6.35
CA ALA A 53 9.96 -9.46 7.05
C ALA A 53 9.50 -8.93 8.41
N VAL A 54 8.29 -9.30 8.81
CA VAL A 54 7.72 -8.93 10.11
C VAL A 54 7.39 -10.22 10.85
N ASP A 55 7.90 -10.35 12.04
CA ASP A 55 7.69 -11.50 12.92
C ASP A 55 7.23 -11.05 14.31
N ASP A 56 6.78 -11.99 15.12
CA ASP A 56 6.43 -11.76 16.51
C ASP A 56 7.71 -11.46 17.33
N GLY A 57 7.81 -10.25 17.81
CA GLY A 57 8.87 -9.84 18.72
C GLY A 57 8.51 -10.10 20.17
N GLU A 58 9.44 -9.81 21.08
CA GLU A 58 9.23 -9.96 22.50
C GLU A 58 8.18 -8.98 23.04
N ASN A 59 7.40 -9.42 24.02
CA ASN A 59 6.40 -8.63 24.75
C ASN A 59 5.30 -8.01 23.88
N GLY A 60 4.94 -8.67 22.75
CA GLY A 60 3.91 -8.21 21.83
C GLY A 60 4.34 -7.08 20.91
N ASN A 61 5.63 -6.80 20.82
CA ASN A 61 6.20 -5.92 19.80
C ASN A 61 6.36 -6.66 18.48
N LEU A 62 6.48 -5.91 17.38
CA LEU A 62 6.86 -6.46 16.09
C LEU A 62 8.38 -6.51 15.98
N ASP A 63 8.90 -7.64 15.47
CA ASP A 63 10.28 -7.76 15.03
C ASP A 63 10.33 -7.53 13.51
N ILE A 64 10.93 -6.42 13.10
CA ILE A 64 11.03 -6.02 11.68
C ILE A 64 12.45 -6.23 11.21
N GLN A 65 12.61 -7.16 10.29
CA GLN A 65 13.90 -7.56 9.72
C GLN A 65 13.99 -7.15 8.25
N PHE A 66 15.24 -6.91 7.79
CA PHE A 66 15.53 -6.48 6.44
C PHE A 66 16.54 -7.44 5.80
N THR A 67 16.37 -7.75 4.52
CA THR A 67 17.28 -8.60 3.76
C THR A 67 18.15 -7.82 2.79
N THR A 68 17.80 -6.58 2.48
CA THR A 68 18.51 -5.69 1.56
C THR A 68 18.22 -4.23 1.91
N SER A 69 18.99 -3.30 1.34
CA SER A 69 18.69 -1.87 1.32
C SER A 69 18.16 -1.39 -0.04
N HIS A 70 17.73 -2.32 -0.89
CA HIS A 70 17.24 -2.06 -2.25
C HIS A 70 15.81 -2.54 -2.42
N HIS A 71 15.23 -2.25 -3.59
CA HIS A 71 13.94 -2.81 -3.97
C HIS A 71 14.04 -4.31 -4.21
N THR A 72 12.96 -5.02 -3.97
CA THR A 72 12.83 -6.44 -4.29
C THR A 72 11.70 -6.69 -5.28
N ALA A 73 11.66 -7.90 -5.83
CA ALA A 73 10.58 -8.35 -6.70
C ALA A 73 9.42 -9.02 -5.93
N ASN A 74 9.32 -8.81 -4.64
CA ASN A 74 8.21 -9.29 -3.85
C ASN A 74 6.90 -8.63 -4.27
N PHE A 75 5.80 -9.36 -4.12
CA PHE A 75 4.48 -8.81 -4.36
C PHE A 75 4.18 -7.68 -3.36
N VAL A 76 3.53 -6.64 -3.87
CA VAL A 76 2.95 -5.59 -3.03
C VAL A 76 1.43 -5.72 -3.00
N PRO A 77 0.79 -5.41 -1.88
CA PRO A 77 -0.66 -5.51 -1.78
C PRO A 77 -1.36 -4.41 -2.56
N ILE A 78 -2.60 -4.71 -2.95
CA ILE A 78 -3.53 -3.72 -3.48
C ILE A 78 -4.86 -3.82 -2.73
N TRP A 79 -5.41 -2.68 -2.33
CA TRP A 79 -6.73 -2.57 -1.73
C TRP A 79 -7.53 -1.53 -2.47
N ALA A 80 -8.84 -1.75 -2.57
CA ALA A 80 -9.74 -0.79 -3.16
C ALA A 80 -11.07 -0.73 -2.42
N SER A 81 -11.72 0.43 -2.45
CA SER A 81 -13.05 0.67 -1.89
C SER A 81 -13.83 1.63 -2.80
N GLY A 82 -15.11 1.34 -3.01
CA GLY A 82 -16.01 2.14 -3.84
C GLY A 82 -16.35 1.48 -5.18
N PRO A 83 -16.97 2.23 -6.11
CA PRO A 83 -17.42 1.70 -7.40
C PRO A 83 -16.27 1.11 -8.23
N GLY A 84 -16.41 -0.14 -8.65
CA GLY A 84 -15.41 -0.83 -9.46
C GLY A 84 -14.23 -1.42 -8.66
N ALA A 85 -14.29 -1.40 -7.33
CA ALA A 85 -13.25 -1.97 -6.46
C ALA A 85 -13.01 -3.47 -6.69
N ASP A 86 -14.05 -4.21 -7.10
CA ASP A 86 -13.99 -5.67 -7.33
C ASP A 86 -12.90 -6.08 -8.34
N PHE A 87 -12.60 -5.21 -9.31
CA PHE A 87 -11.52 -5.48 -10.26
C PHE A 87 -10.16 -5.68 -9.59
N PHE A 88 -9.92 -5.01 -8.47
CA PHE A 88 -8.65 -5.03 -7.75
C PHE A 88 -8.55 -6.17 -6.71
N ASN A 89 -9.58 -7.00 -6.59
CA ASN A 89 -9.64 -8.12 -5.65
C ASN A 89 -9.01 -9.40 -6.24
N ALA A 90 -7.83 -9.27 -6.85
CA ALA A 90 -7.10 -10.35 -7.49
C ALA A 90 -5.60 -10.06 -7.52
N MET A 91 -4.79 -11.08 -7.84
CA MET A 91 -3.40 -10.88 -8.22
C MET A 91 -3.36 -10.38 -9.67
N ILE A 92 -2.92 -9.15 -9.86
CA ILE A 92 -2.92 -8.48 -11.18
C ILE A 92 -1.54 -7.89 -11.49
N ASP A 93 -1.23 -7.80 -12.77
CA ASP A 93 -0.07 -7.06 -13.25
C ASP A 93 -0.27 -5.54 -13.04
N ASN A 94 0.78 -4.82 -12.64
CA ASN A 94 0.68 -3.39 -12.33
C ASN A 94 0.20 -2.55 -13.53
N THR A 95 0.49 -2.96 -14.77
CA THR A 95 -0.01 -2.27 -15.98
C THR A 95 -1.53 -2.35 -16.11
N MET A 96 -2.16 -3.37 -15.53
CA MET A 96 -3.62 -3.51 -15.54
C MET A 96 -4.30 -2.48 -14.65
N ILE A 97 -3.66 -2.04 -13.56
CA ILE A 97 -4.16 -0.99 -12.68
C ILE A 97 -4.39 0.29 -13.48
N GLY A 98 -3.35 0.77 -14.17
CA GLY A 98 -3.43 1.98 -14.99
C GLY A 98 -4.45 1.87 -16.12
N LYS A 99 -4.49 0.73 -16.82
CA LYS A 99 -5.48 0.49 -17.90
C LYS A 99 -6.91 0.55 -17.37
N GLN A 100 -7.17 -0.04 -16.21
CA GLN A 100 -8.50 -0.05 -15.61
C GLN A 100 -8.93 1.34 -15.13
N LEU A 101 -8.03 2.09 -14.48
CA LEU A 101 -8.31 3.46 -14.05
C LEU A 101 -8.61 4.37 -15.25
N ILE A 102 -7.84 4.27 -16.33
CA ILE A 102 -8.11 5.00 -17.59
C ILE A 102 -9.48 4.64 -18.16
N LYS A 103 -9.86 3.36 -18.12
CA LYS A 103 -11.18 2.91 -18.58
C LYS A 103 -12.31 3.52 -17.77
N TYR A 104 -12.17 3.57 -16.44
CA TYR A 104 -13.17 4.18 -15.57
C TYR A 104 -13.36 5.68 -15.84
N VAL A 105 -12.26 6.43 -16.00
CA VAL A 105 -12.32 7.87 -16.29
C VAL A 105 -12.92 8.17 -17.68
N LYS A 106 -12.69 7.31 -18.68
CA LYS A 106 -13.21 7.52 -20.04
C LYS A 106 -14.69 7.16 -20.21
N ASN A 107 -15.23 6.37 -19.30
CA ASN A 107 -16.61 5.87 -19.39
C ASN A 107 -17.57 6.62 -18.43
N GLN A 108 -17.13 7.75 -17.89
CA GLN A 108 -17.96 8.67 -17.09
C GLN A 108 -18.77 9.64 -17.94
#